data_d50d3539bb56e03e994840ebf04c4297
#
_entry.id   d50d3539bb56e03e994840ebf04c4297
#
_cell.length_a   1.000
_cell.length_b   1.000
_cell.length_c   1.000
_cell.angle_alpha   90.00
_cell.angle_beta   90.00
_cell.angle_gamma   90.00
#
_symmetry.space_group_name_H-M   'P 1'
#
loop_
_entity.id
_entity.type
_entity.pdbx_description
1 polymer ?
#
loop_
_entity_poly.entity_id
_entity_poly.type
_entity_poly.pdbx_seq_one_letter_code
_entity_poly.pdbx_strand_id
1 'polypeptide(L)'
;MNRTHLYAALLALSCGAALSAAANPASVASGPGPWRSLLQDHSAPDWRGWKEPGLPAGWHVAGGVLSKDGPVDDLVTNESFGNFELELEWKIGRAGNSGIFYRGTREYDHIYWSAPEYQLLDDANAADGSSRLTAAAAAYALYGAPAGVVLPFDQWNKTRLVVKSTHVEHWLNGRKVVGYELKSADWKSRVAASKFAEYPNYGLATAGLIGLQGDHPGALAIRNIRIRELP
;
A
#
# COMPACT_ATOMS: atom_id res chain seq x y z
N MET A 1 -1.43 -19.42 -99.33
CA MET A 1 -0.99 -18.06 -98.93
C MET A 1 -2.07 -17.47 -98.08
N ASN A 2 -1.97 -17.57 -96.76
CA ASN A 2 -2.80 -16.80 -95.78
C ASN A 2 -2.01 -16.64 -94.51
N ARG A 3 -1.71 -15.39 -94.18
CA ARG A 3 -1.01 -14.99 -92.96
C ARG A 3 -2.07 -14.75 -91.87
N THR A 4 -1.93 -15.48 -90.76
CA THR A 4 -2.79 -15.29 -89.57
C THR A 4 -1.99 -14.44 -88.54
N HIS A 5 -2.53 -13.30 -88.19
CA HIS A 5 -1.96 -12.42 -87.15
C HIS A 5 -2.41 -12.88 -85.78
N LEU A 6 -1.50 -13.17 -84.87
CA LEU A 6 -1.73 -13.41 -83.45
C LEU A 6 -1.66 -12.08 -82.72
N TYR A 7 -2.76 -11.69 -82.04
CA TYR A 7 -2.75 -10.60 -81.06
C TYR A 7 -2.44 -11.15 -79.65
N ALA A 8 -1.36 -10.73 -79.09
CA ALA A 8 -1.06 -11.00 -77.66
C ALA A 8 -1.70 -9.92 -76.77
N ALA A 9 -2.58 -10.36 -75.87
CA ALA A 9 -3.16 -9.50 -74.86
C ALA A 9 -2.24 -9.47 -73.60
N LEU A 10 -1.74 -8.31 -73.26
CA LEU A 10 -1.04 -8.09 -71.97
C LEU A 10 -2.06 -7.89 -70.86
N LEU A 11 -2.11 -8.79 -69.87
CA LEU A 11 -2.77 -8.56 -68.57
C LEU A 11 -1.83 -7.80 -67.64
N ALA A 12 -2.20 -6.58 -67.29
CA ALA A 12 -1.53 -5.83 -66.24
C ALA A 12 -2.07 -6.28 -64.87
N LEU A 13 -1.24 -6.94 -64.05
CA LEU A 13 -1.57 -7.21 -62.62
C LEU A 13 -1.26 -5.95 -61.81
N SER A 14 -2.31 -5.32 -61.29
CA SER A 14 -2.21 -4.25 -60.28
C SER A 14 -2.01 -4.87 -58.92
N CYS A 15 -0.80 -4.81 -58.37
CA CYS A 15 -0.47 -5.19 -57.00
C CYS A 15 -0.92 -4.05 -56.06
N GLY A 16 -2.08 -4.22 -55.41
CA GLY A 16 -2.54 -3.32 -54.35
C GLY A 16 -1.75 -3.58 -53.07
N ALA A 17 -0.86 -2.63 -52.72
CA ALA A 17 -0.21 -2.66 -51.42
C ALA A 17 -1.22 -2.26 -50.33
N ALA A 18 -1.62 -3.23 -49.51
CA ALA A 18 -2.37 -2.96 -48.28
C ALA A 18 -1.42 -2.28 -47.26
N LEU A 19 -1.61 -0.99 -47.00
CA LEU A 19 -1.00 -0.35 -45.85
C LEU A 19 -1.63 -0.92 -44.56
N SER A 20 -0.87 -1.77 -43.87
CA SER A 20 -1.19 -2.19 -42.51
C SER A 20 -0.96 -1.00 -41.59
N ALA A 21 -2.04 -0.40 -41.09
CA ALA A 21 -1.98 0.61 -40.03
C ALA A 21 -1.46 -0.08 -38.76
N ALA A 22 -0.20 0.17 -38.42
CA ALA A 22 0.34 -0.24 -37.14
C ALA A 22 -0.45 0.52 -36.05
N ALA A 23 -1.18 -0.22 -35.21
CA ALA A 23 -1.79 0.34 -34.02
C ALA A 23 -0.69 0.94 -33.14
N ASN A 24 -0.72 2.23 -32.90
CA ASN A 24 0.14 2.89 -31.92
C ASN A 24 -0.04 2.18 -30.58
N PRO A 25 1.05 1.76 -29.89
CA PRO A 25 0.93 1.29 -28.52
C PRO A 25 0.37 2.44 -27.70
N ALA A 26 -0.70 2.14 -26.95
CA ALA A 26 -1.34 3.10 -26.06
C ALA A 26 -0.24 3.74 -25.20
N SER A 27 -0.16 5.06 -25.24
CA SER A 27 0.73 5.86 -24.41
C SER A 27 0.48 5.47 -22.96
N VAL A 28 1.44 4.82 -22.33
CA VAL A 28 1.39 4.53 -20.89
C VAL A 28 1.33 5.88 -20.19
N ALA A 29 0.26 6.16 -19.47
CA ALA A 29 0.07 7.39 -18.73
C ALA A 29 1.30 7.59 -17.81
N SER A 30 2.07 8.66 -18.04
CA SER A 30 3.32 8.92 -17.31
C SER A 30 3.13 9.49 -15.91
N GLY A 31 1.89 9.55 -15.41
CA GLY A 31 1.51 10.11 -14.12
C GLY A 31 0.86 9.10 -13.18
N PRO A 32 0.63 9.50 -11.91
CA PRO A 32 -0.11 8.67 -10.96
C PRO A 32 -1.52 8.35 -11.47
N GLY A 33 -1.98 7.14 -11.15
CA GLY A 33 -3.37 6.71 -11.39
C GLY A 33 -4.40 7.56 -10.62
N PRO A 34 -5.70 7.39 -10.90
CA PRO A 34 -6.76 8.05 -10.15
C PRO A 34 -6.81 7.53 -8.71
N TRP A 35 -7.27 8.39 -7.79
CA TRP A 35 -7.58 7.96 -6.43
C TRP A 35 -8.80 7.03 -6.41
N ARG A 36 -8.69 5.94 -5.66
CA ARG A 36 -9.76 4.98 -5.38
C ARG A 36 -9.98 4.89 -3.87
N SER A 37 -11.24 4.96 -3.43
CA SER A 37 -11.59 4.69 -2.03
C SER A 37 -11.50 3.19 -1.74
N LEU A 38 -10.96 2.84 -0.59
CA LEU A 38 -10.94 1.47 -0.04
C LEU A 38 -11.99 1.27 1.07
N LEU A 39 -12.89 2.23 1.28
CA LEU A 39 -13.93 2.17 2.29
C LEU A 39 -15.21 2.78 1.73
N GLN A 40 -16.36 2.16 2.01
CA GLN A 40 -17.70 2.66 1.71
C GLN A 40 -18.42 3.06 3.01
N ASP A 41 -19.54 3.75 2.89
CA ASP A 41 -20.27 4.27 4.08
C ASP A 41 -20.64 3.18 5.09
N HIS A 42 -20.98 1.98 4.63
CA HIS A 42 -21.47 0.89 5.48
C HIS A 42 -20.77 -0.44 5.24
N SER A 43 -19.69 -0.47 4.49
CA SER A 43 -18.96 -1.70 4.19
C SER A 43 -17.48 -1.46 3.84
N ALA A 44 -16.69 -2.50 3.94
CA ALA A 44 -15.28 -2.53 3.59
C ALA A 44 -15.00 -3.67 2.59
N PRO A 45 -15.53 -3.60 1.36
CA PRO A 45 -15.47 -4.72 0.40
C PRO A 45 -14.06 -5.03 -0.09
N ASP A 46 -13.15 -4.07 0.00
CA ASP A 46 -11.74 -4.24 -0.39
C ASP A 46 -10.89 -4.92 0.70
N TRP A 47 -11.48 -5.22 1.88
CA TRP A 47 -10.78 -5.75 3.04
C TRP A 47 -11.32 -7.11 3.46
N ARG A 48 -10.44 -7.91 4.07
CA ARG A 48 -10.74 -9.18 4.74
C ARG A 48 -9.81 -9.38 5.92
N GLY A 49 -10.14 -10.32 6.78
CA GLY A 49 -9.24 -10.75 7.85
C GLY A 49 -7.94 -11.36 7.32
N TRP A 50 -6.90 -11.29 8.12
CA TRP A 50 -5.65 -12.00 7.81
C TRP A 50 -5.89 -13.50 7.71
N LYS A 51 -6.63 -14.07 8.67
CA LYS A 51 -6.87 -15.52 8.78
C LYS A 51 -8.15 -15.99 8.12
N GLU A 52 -9.14 -15.12 7.96
CA GLU A 52 -10.48 -15.48 7.50
C GLU A 52 -11.01 -14.54 6.41
N PRO A 53 -11.94 -15.02 5.57
CA PRO A 53 -12.57 -14.18 4.56
C PRO A 53 -13.55 -13.18 5.18
N GLY A 54 -13.72 -12.02 4.52
CA GLY A 54 -14.63 -10.97 4.97
C GLY A 54 -14.11 -10.15 6.14
N LEU A 55 -14.94 -9.27 6.65
CA LEU A 55 -14.61 -8.40 7.78
C LEU A 55 -14.69 -9.21 9.08
N PRO A 56 -13.60 -9.37 9.86
CA PRO A 56 -13.61 -10.14 11.10
C PRO A 56 -14.52 -9.53 12.16
N ALA A 57 -15.06 -10.38 13.03
CA ALA A 57 -15.83 -9.94 14.19
C ALA A 57 -15.02 -8.95 15.04
N GLY A 58 -15.65 -7.86 15.46
CA GLY A 58 -15.02 -6.77 16.22
C GLY A 58 -14.55 -5.60 15.36
N TRP A 59 -14.46 -5.75 14.03
CA TRP A 59 -14.39 -4.61 13.13
C TRP A 59 -15.79 -4.17 12.70
N HIS A 60 -16.02 -2.86 12.69
CA HIS A 60 -17.31 -2.24 12.35
C HIS A 60 -17.12 -1.13 11.32
N VAL A 61 -18.09 -0.99 10.40
CA VAL A 61 -18.14 0.13 9.44
C VAL A 61 -19.46 0.86 9.60
N ALA A 62 -19.38 2.13 9.93
CA ALA A 62 -20.56 2.98 10.04
C ALA A 62 -20.22 4.43 9.62
N GLY A 63 -21.03 5.01 8.73
CA GLY A 63 -20.86 6.39 8.27
C GLY A 63 -19.47 6.66 7.67
N GLY A 64 -18.92 5.73 6.90
CA GLY A 64 -17.59 5.85 6.30
C GLY A 64 -16.42 5.75 7.28
N VAL A 65 -16.67 5.26 8.51
CA VAL A 65 -15.65 5.02 9.54
C VAL A 65 -15.52 3.52 9.79
N LEU A 66 -14.31 3.00 9.63
CA LEU A 66 -13.91 1.66 10.05
C LEU A 66 -13.36 1.75 11.47
N SER A 67 -13.84 0.92 12.40
CA SER A 67 -13.45 1.00 13.81
C SER A 67 -13.38 -0.35 14.51
N LYS A 68 -12.59 -0.39 15.60
CA LYS A 68 -12.53 -1.48 16.58
C LYS A 68 -12.36 -0.91 18.00
N ASP A 69 -12.78 -1.64 19.02
CA ASP A 69 -12.65 -1.24 20.42
C ASP A 69 -11.68 -2.10 21.23
N GLY A 70 -11.29 -3.25 20.74
CA GLY A 70 -10.40 -4.21 21.42
C GLY A 70 -9.54 -5.01 20.43
N PRO A 71 -8.81 -6.02 20.90
CA PRO A 71 -8.04 -6.91 20.04
C PRO A 71 -8.96 -7.69 19.10
N VAL A 72 -8.64 -7.67 17.81
CA VAL A 72 -9.33 -8.37 16.73
C VAL A 72 -8.30 -8.89 15.73
N ASP A 73 -8.70 -9.73 14.76
CA ASP A 73 -7.80 -10.15 13.69
C ASP A 73 -7.36 -8.95 12.82
N ASP A 74 -6.13 -9.00 12.28
CA ASP A 74 -5.65 -7.98 11.37
C ASP A 74 -6.48 -7.95 10.09
N LEU A 75 -6.73 -6.75 9.57
CA LEU A 75 -7.32 -6.57 8.25
C LEU A 75 -6.24 -6.50 7.17
N VAL A 76 -6.53 -7.07 6.01
CA VAL A 76 -5.68 -6.91 4.83
C VAL A 76 -6.52 -6.64 3.60
N THR A 77 -5.94 -5.93 2.63
CA THR A 77 -6.57 -5.73 1.34
C THR A 77 -6.74 -7.05 0.58
N ASN A 78 -7.79 -7.15 -0.23
CA ASN A 78 -7.97 -8.28 -1.15
C ASN A 78 -6.92 -8.27 -2.26
N GLU A 79 -6.53 -7.08 -2.72
CA GLU A 79 -5.55 -6.83 -3.77
C GLU A 79 -4.15 -6.59 -3.19
N SER A 80 -3.13 -6.87 -4.01
CA SER A 80 -1.73 -6.54 -3.74
C SER A 80 -1.33 -5.27 -4.47
N PHE A 81 -0.53 -4.42 -3.81
CA PHE A 81 -0.04 -3.15 -4.35
C PHE A 81 1.49 -3.14 -4.41
N GLY A 82 2.03 -2.67 -5.53
CA GLY A 82 3.48 -2.49 -5.73
C GLY A 82 3.92 -1.06 -5.42
N ASN A 83 3.79 -0.18 -6.42
CA ASN A 83 4.02 1.24 -6.26
C ASN A 83 2.69 1.93 -6.00
N PHE A 84 2.57 2.62 -4.89
CA PHE A 84 1.30 3.25 -4.51
C PHE A 84 1.50 4.46 -3.60
N GLU A 85 0.46 5.26 -3.51
CA GLU A 85 0.26 6.27 -2.51
C GLU A 85 -1.05 5.99 -1.79
N LEU A 86 -0.99 5.86 -0.47
CA LEU A 86 -2.12 5.62 0.43
C LEU A 86 -2.33 6.86 1.29
N GLU A 87 -3.56 7.33 1.38
CA GLU A 87 -3.97 8.33 2.36
C GLU A 87 -5.11 7.79 3.22
N LEU A 88 -5.06 8.12 4.49
CA LEU A 88 -6.16 7.86 5.42
C LEU A 88 -6.09 8.82 6.62
N GLU A 89 -7.20 8.92 7.32
CA GLU A 89 -7.26 9.59 8.61
C GLU A 89 -7.56 8.57 9.71
N TRP A 90 -6.88 8.72 10.84
CA TRP A 90 -7.03 7.83 11.98
C TRP A 90 -7.07 8.58 13.29
N LYS A 91 -7.79 8.03 14.24
CA LYS A 91 -7.70 8.40 15.66
C LYS A 91 -7.63 7.14 16.50
N ILE A 92 -6.87 7.21 17.58
CA ILE A 92 -6.63 6.09 18.47
C ILE A 92 -7.02 6.47 19.90
N GLY A 93 -7.50 5.51 20.67
CA GLY A 93 -7.83 5.71 22.08
C GLY A 93 -6.59 5.93 22.93
N ARG A 94 -6.79 6.27 24.22
CA ARG A 94 -5.68 6.46 25.17
C ARG A 94 -4.82 5.20 25.26
N ALA A 95 -3.49 5.37 25.22
CA ALA A 95 -2.50 4.31 25.19
C ALA A 95 -2.68 3.30 24.02
N GLY A 96 -3.45 3.68 22.99
CA GLY A 96 -3.72 2.84 21.84
C GLY A 96 -2.48 2.61 20.98
N ASN A 97 -2.44 1.43 20.37
CA ASN A 97 -1.38 0.96 19.48
C ASN A 97 -2.01 0.23 18.29
N SER A 98 -1.54 0.51 17.10
CA SER A 98 -1.92 -0.12 15.83
C SER A 98 -0.86 0.20 14.77
N GLY A 99 -1.03 -0.33 13.55
CA GLY A 99 -0.09 -0.10 12.46
C GLY A 99 -0.72 -0.25 11.08
N ILE A 100 -0.04 0.32 10.08
CA ILE A 100 -0.34 0.10 8.66
C ILE A 100 0.82 -0.71 8.09
N PHE A 101 0.54 -1.96 7.73
CA PHE A 101 1.50 -2.83 7.04
C PHE A 101 1.44 -2.60 5.54
N TYR A 102 2.55 -2.76 4.85
CA TYR A 102 2.59 -2.62 3.38
C TYR A 102 3.53 -3.62 2.73
N ARG A 103 3.14 -4.05 1.53
CA ARG A 103 3.77 -5.14 0.77
C ARG A 103 3.90 -6.44 1.58
N GLY A 104 2.90 -6.72 2.44
CA GLY A 104 2.83 -7.97 3.20
C GLY A 104 2.60 -9.18 2.32
N THR A 105 3.24 -10.30 2.66
CA THR A 105 3.09 -11.59 1.97
C THR A 105 2.50 -12.63 2.92
N ARG A 106 1.97 -13.72 2.37
CA ARG A 106 1.31 -14.79 3.14
C ARG A 106 2.24 -15.96 3.48
N GLU A 107 3.53 -15.75 3.44
CA GLU A 107 4.51 -16.80 3.75
C GLU A 107 4.66 -17.09 5.26
N TYR A 108 4.16 -16.23 6.12
CA TYR A 108 4.20 -16.35 7.57
C TYR A 108 2.80 -16.31 8.20
N ASP A 109 2.70 -16.71 9.45
CA ASP A 109 1.43 -16.71 10.22
C ASP A 109 0.91 -15.29 10.52
N HIS A 110 1.78 -14.30 10.49
CA HIS A 110 1.44 -12.89 10.71
C HIS A 110 2.03 -12.00 9.62
N ILE A 111 1.26 -10.99 9.22
CA ILE A 111 1.69 -10.04 8.18
C ILE A 111 2.95 -9.26 8.57
N TYR A 112 3.11 -8.91 9.84
CA TYR A 112 4.24 -8.11 10.34
C TYR A 112 5.59 -8.87 10.32
N TRP A 113 5.61 -10.15 9.99
CA TRP A 113 6.85 -10.89 9.78
C TRP A 113 7.39 -10.76 8.36
N SER A 114 6.59 -10.25 7.43
CA SER A 114 7.03 -9.97 6.06
C SER A 114 6.96 -8.50 5.68
N ALA A 115 6.09 -7.73 6.33
CA ALA A 115 5.73 -6.37 5.95
C ALA A 115 6.37 -5.32 6.85
N PRO A 116 6.99 -4.27 6.28
CA PRO A 116 7.27 -3.05 7.04
C PRO A 116 5.99 -2.40 7.56
N GLU A 117 6.10 -1.67 8.67
CA GLU A 117 4.98 -1.08 9.37
C GLU A 117 5.14 0.43 9.52
N TYR A 118 4.08 1.17 9.20
CA TYR A 118 3.87 2.55 9.61
C TYR A 118 3.10 2.55 10.93
N GLN A 119 3.72 2.99 12.02
CA GLN A 119 3.15 2.94 13.37
C GLN A 119 2.01 3.93 13.58
N LEU A 120 0.90 3.49 14.19
CA LEU A 120 -0.20 4.30 14.70
C LEU A 120 -0.20 4.22 16.23
N LEU A 121 0.10 5.32 16.92
CA LEU A 121 0.34 5.28 18.37
C LEU A 121 -0.14 6.54 19.08
N ASP A 122 -0.62 6.39 20.30
CA ASP A 122 -0.68 7.47 21.27
C ASP A 122 0.69 7.60 21.96
N ASP A 123 1.57 8.42 21.39
CA ASP A 123 2.96 8.59 21.85
C ASP A 123 3.08 8.98 23.33
N ALA A 124 2.05 9.66 23.85
CA ALA A 124 2.13 10.20 25.22
C ALA A 124 1.82 9.16 26.30
N ASN A 125 1.00 8.14 25.98
CA ASN A 125 0.48 7.22 26.98
C ASN A 125 0.84 5.75 26.70
N ALA A 126 1.18 5.37 25.46
CA ALA A 126 1.59 4.02 25.12
C ALA A 126 3.07 3.77 25.45
N ALA A 127 3.41 2.54 25.84
CA ALA A 127 4.78 2.16 26.21
C ALA A 127 5.78 2.40 25.07
N ASP A 128 5.37 2.08 23.83
CA ASP A 128 6.17 2.26 22.60
C ASP A 128 6.49 3.74 22.30
N GLY A 129 5.72 4.69 22.84
CA GLY A 129 5.96 6.13 22.68
C GLY A 129 7.26 6.64 23.34
N SER A 130 7.88 5.84 24.22
CA SER A 130 9.15 6.16 24.87
C SER A 130 10.34 6.17 23.91
N SER A 131 10.24 5.54 22.75
CA SER A 131 11.28 5.47 21.72
C SER A 131 10.82 6.09 20.41
N ARG A 132 11.67 6.89 19.77
CA ARG A 132 11.35 7.42 18.43
C ARG A 132 11.29 6.34 17.36
N LEU A 133 11.93 5.20 17.55
CA LEU A 133 11.88 4.06 16.63
C LEU A 133 10.53 3.33 16.62
N THR A 134 9.73 3.50 17.68
CA THR A 134 8.44 2.84 17.84
C THR A 134 7.26 3.82 17.99
N ALA A 135 7.55 5.13 17.90
CA ALA A 135 6.56 6.20 17.97
C ALA A 135 5.69 6.30 16.73
N ALA A 136 4.60 7.06 16.81
CA ALA A 136 3.69 7.31 15.69
C ALA A 136 4.43 7.74 14.42
N ALA A 137 4.04 7.15 13.29
CA ALA A 137 4.64 7.31 11.97
C ALA A 137 6.07 6.82 11.79
N ALA A 138 6.71 6.22 12.79
CA ALA A 138 7.97 5.50 12.59
C ALA A 138 7.79 4.35 11.58
N ALA A 139 8.86 4.01 10.84
CA ALA A 139 8.96 2.68 10.27
C ALA A 139 9.42 1.78 11.42
N TYR A 140 8.47 1.08 12.02
CA TYR A 140 8.55 0.45 13.34
C TYR A 140 9.87 -0.29 13.55
N ALA A 141 10.56 0.04 14.64
CA ALA A 141 11.85 -0.49 15.06
C ALA A 141 13.03 -0.27 14.09
N LEU A 142 12.84 0.45 12.98
CA LEU A 142 13.89 0.66 11.96
C LEU A 142 14.24 2.14 11.76
N TYR A 143 13.24 2.99 11.50
CA TYR A 143 13.45 4.43 11.27
C TYR A 143 12.54 5.25 12.15
N GLY A 144 13.11 6.05 13.01
CA GLY A 144 12.38 6.84 13.99
C GLY A 144 11.69 8.06 13.38
N ALA A 145 10.51 8.39 13.89
CA ALA A 145 9.79 9.62 13.58
C ALA A 145 10.09 10.74 14.60
N PRO A 146 10.08 12.03 14.18
CA PRO A 146 10.27 13.15 15.10
C PRO A 146 9.12 13.27 16.10
N ALA A 147 9.41 13.84 17.29
CA ALA A 147 8.39 14.13 18.28
C ALA A 147 7.50 15.32 17.87
N GLY A 148 6.29 15.40 18.46
CA GLY A 148 5.42 16.57 18.37
C GLY A 148 4.71 16.75 17.04
N VAL A 149 4.57 15.68 16.22
CA VAL A 149 3.82 15.72 14.97
C VAL A 149 2.45 15.01 15.10
N VAL A 150 2.38 13.94 15.89
CA VAL A 150 1.13 13.25 16.19
C VAL A 150 0.26 14.12 17.10
N LEU A 151 -1.04 14.16 16.79
CA LEU A 151 -2.05 14.77 17.64
C LEU A 151 -2.40 13.81 18.81
N PRO A 152 -2.86 14.32 19.95
CA PRO A 152 -3.27 13.51 21.09
C PRO A 152 -4.31 12.45 20.73
N PHE A 153 -4.48 11.44 21.61
CA PHE A 153 -5.54 10.43 21.48
C PHE A 153 -6.93 11.10 21.27
N ASP A 154 -7.84 10.37 20.64
CA ASP A 154 -9.17 10.83 20.21
C ASP A 154 -9.19 12.02 19.22
N GLN A 155 -8.05 12.43 18.69
CA GLN A 155 -7.96 13.41 17.60
C GLN A 155 -7.61 12.75 16.27
N TRP A 156 -8.18 13.26 15.17
CA TRP A 156 -7.94 12.76 13.83
C TRP A 156 -6.56 13.20 13.32
N ASN A 157 -5.69 12.22 13.10
CA ASN A 157 -4.41 12.36 12.42
C ASN A 157 -4.56 12.01 10.95
N LYS A 158 -3.83 12.65 10.06
CA LYS A 158 -3.77 12.33 8.64
C LYS A 158 -2.43 11.67 8.30
N THR A 159 -2.51 10.46 7.76
CA THR A 159 -1.37 9.72 7.19
C THR A 159 -1.37 9.82 5.68
N ARG A 160 -0.18 9.95 5.11
CA ARG A 160 0.13 9.68 3.71
C ARG A 160 1.36 8.78 3.66
N LEU A 161 1.22 7.63 3.03
CA LEU A 161 2.29 6.65 2.81
C LEU A 161 2.57 6.58 1.31
N VAL A 162 3.82 6.83 0.91
CA VAL A 162 4.28 6.73 -0.47
C VAL A 162 5.25 5.57 -0.57
N VAL A 163 4.99 4.63 -1.46
CA VAL A 163 5.86 3.49 -1.75
C VAL A 163 6.09 3.45 -3.26
N LYS A 164 7.32 3.72 -3.69
CA LYS A 164 7.68 3.74 -5.11
C LYS A 164 9.02 3.03 -5.33
N SER A 165 8.99 1.91 -6.03
CA SER A 165 10.16 1.02 -6.18
C SER A 165 10.73 0.65 -4.81
N THR A 166 11.93 1.10 -4.47
CA THR A 166 12.55 0.92 -3.15
C THR A 166 12.33 2.10 -2.21
N HIS A 167 11.90 3.26 -2.74
CA HIS A 167 11.71 4.48 -1.97
C HIS A 167 10.40 4.45 -1.17
N VAL A 168 10.49 4.76 0.13
CA VAL A 168 9.33 4.86 1.03
C VAL A 168 9.35 6.20 1.77
N GLU A 169 8.18 6.84 1.84
CA GLU A 169 7.99 8.05 2.63
C GLU A 169 6.79 7.88 3.57
N HIS A 170 6.99 8.22 4.84
CA HIS A 170 5.93 8.38 5.82
C HIS A 170 5.66 9.86 6.06
N TRP A 171 4.41 10.25 5.92
CA TRP A 171 3.92 11.59 6.18
C TRP A 171 2.86 11.55 7.27
N LEU A 172 2.94 12.45 8.21
CA LEU A 172 1.97 12.62 9.29
C LEU A 172 1.58 14.08 9.40
N ASN A 173 0.28 14.37 9.36
CA ASN A 173 -0.31 15.71 9.48
C ASN A 173 0.35 16.74 8.53
N GLY A 174 0.58 16.33 7.27
CA GLY A 174 1.17 17.18 6.21
C GLY A 174 2.70 17.32 6.26
N ARG A 175 3.39 16.67 7.22
CA ARG A 175 4.84 16.70 7.35
C ARG A 175 5.45 15.35 6.98
N LYS A 176 6.47 15.34 6.10
CA LYS A 176 7.29 14.14 5.90
C LYS A 176 8.14 13.90 7.16
N VAL A 177 7.94 12.73 7.77
CA VAL A 177 8.55 12.39 9.06
C VAL A 177 9.60 11.30 8.93
N VAL A 178 9.46 10.38 7.96
CA VAL A 178 10.42 9.31 7.66
C VAL A 178 10.58 9.19 6.16
N GLY A 179 11.78 8.88 5.71
CA GLY A 179 12.08 8.51 4.32
C GLY A 179 13.26 7.56 4.29
N TYR A 180 13.16 6.50 3.50
CA TYR A 180 14.20 5.47 3.40
C TYR A 180 14.12 4.65 2.11
N GLU A 181 15.16 3.87 1.87
CA GLU A 181 15.27 2.97 0.73
C GLU A 181 15.26 1.51 1.20
N LEU A 182 14.20 0.78 0.86
CA LEU A 182 14.15 -0.67 1.04
C LEU A 182 15.34 -1.35 0.37
N LYS A 183 15.86 -2.43 0.95
CA LYS A 183 16.96 -3.25 0.40
C LYS A 183 18.31 -2.53 0.30
N SER A 184 18.41 -1.27 0.70
CA SER A 184 19.70 -0.56 0.80
C SER A 184 20.62 -1.22 1.85
N ALA A 185 21.90 -0.86 1.86
CA ALA A 185 22.84 -1.33 2.89
C ALA A 185 22.41 -0.88 4.30
N ASP A 186 21.91 0.37 4.44
CA ASP A 186 21.37 0.88 5.69
C ASP A 186 20.14 0.09 6.16
N TRP A 187 19.16 -0.15 5.24
CA TRP A 187 17.99 -0.98 5.54
C TRP A 187 18.42 -2.36 6.06
N LYS A 188 19.28 -3.06 5.32
CA LYS A 188 19.75 -4.41 5.70
C LYS A 188 20.42 -4.43 7.07
N SER A 189 21.25 -3.42 7.35
CA SER A 189 21.92 -3.29 8.65
C SER A 189 20.93 -3.10 9.79
N ARG A 190 19.89 -2.25 9.60
CA ARG A 190 18.84 -2.02 10.60
C ARG A 190 17.98 -3.26 10.83
N VAL A 191 17.56 -3.95 9.77
CA VAL A 191 16.82 -5.21 9.88
C VAL A 191 17.63 -6.25 10.66
N ALA A 192 18.92 -6.42 10.33
CA ALA A 192 19.80 -7.37 11.02
C ALA A 192 20.01 -7.04 12.50
N ALA A 193 19.90 -5.76 12.89
CA ALA A 193 20.02 -5.31 14.27
C ALA A 193 18.68 -5.25 15.02
N SER A 194 17.55 -5.63 14.40
CA SER A 194 16.20 -5.55 14.94
C SER A 194 15.61 -6.94 15.21
N LYS A 195 14.40 -6.96 15.81
CA LYS A 195 13.58 -8.17 15.96
C LYS A 195 13.23 -8.86 14.64
N PHE A 196 13.39 -8.17 13.51
CA PHE A 196 13.07 -8.71 12.18
C PHE A 196 14.22 -9.52 11.55
N ALA A 197 15.36 -9.63 12.21
CA ALA A 197 16.51 -10.43 11.72
C ALA A 197 16.16 -11.91 11.50
N GLU A 198 15.16 -12.43 12.23
CA GLU A 198 14.70 -13.81 12.12
C GLU A 198 13.84 -14.07 10.87
N TYR A 199 13.41 -13.03 10.15
CA TYR A 199 12.52 -13.13 9.00
C TYR A 199 13.27 -12.76 7.71
N PRO A 200 13.85 -13.74 6.99
CA PRO A 200 14.77 -13.47 5.88
C PRO A 200 14.13 -12.70 4.72
N ASN A 201 12.81 -12.75 4.57
CA ASN A 201 12.06 -12.06 3.52
C ASN A 201 11.41 -10.73 3.96
N TYR A 202 11.68 -10.27 5.19
CA TYR A 202 11.12 -9.04 5.71
C TYR A 202 11.44 -7.81 4.84
N GLY A 203 10.39 -7.15 4.34
CA GLY A 203 10.49 -5.97 3.49
C GLY A 203 11.07 -6.22 2.08
N LEU A 204 11.21 -7.48 1.64
CA LEU A 204 11.79 -7.80 0.34
C LEU A 204 10.78 -7.86 -0.81
N ALA A 205 9.49 -8.00 -0.53
CA ALA A 205 8.45 -8.05 -1.54
C ALA A 205 8.37 -6.74 -2.34
N THR A 206 8.20 -6.85 -3.66
CA THR A 206 8.02 -5.69 -4.56
C THR A 206 6.57 -5.28 -4.70
N ALA A 207 5.64 -6.19 -4.36
CA ALA A 207 4.20 -5.97 -4.25
C ALA A 207 3.65 -6.91 -3.17
N GLY A 208 2.57 -6.49 -2.53
CA GLY A 208 1.92 -7.28 -1.49
C GLY A 208 0.71 -6.57 -0.90
N LEU A 209 0.14 -7.17 0.12
CA LEU A 209 -1.05 -6.68 0.80
C LEU A 209 -0.74 -5.44 1.63
N ILE A 210 -1.72 -4.57 1.76
CA ILE A 210 -1.76 -3.53 2.78
C ILE A 210 -2.55 -4.08 3.95
N GLY A 211 -2.05 -3.91 5.18
CA GLY A 211 -2.70 -4.38 6.40
C GLY A 211 -3.01 -3.25 7.37
N LEU A 212 -4.03 -3.46 8.19
CA LEU A 212 -4.35 -2.63 9.37
C LEU A 212 -4.28 -3.54 10.60
N GLN A 213 -3.41 -3.20 11.52
CA GLN A 213 -3.18 -4.01 12.72
C GLN A 213 -4.39 -3.96 13.64
N GLY A 214 -4.88 -5.14 14.01
CA GLY A 214 -6.05 -5.32 14.85
C GLY A 214 -5.74 -5.87 16.25
N ASP A 215 -4.65 -6.59 16.43
CA ASP A 215 -4.38 -7.45 17.58
C ASP A 215 -4.04 -6.72 18.89
N HIS A 216 -3.79 -5.41 18.86
CA HIS A 216 -3.55 -4.62 20.06
C HIS A 216 -4.85 -4.15 20.74
N PRO A 217 -4.84 -3.97 22.08
CA PRO A 217 -5.96 -3.40 22.82
C PRO A 217 -6.17 -1.92 22.49
N GLY A 218 -7.36 -1.43 22.80
CA GLY A 218 -7.75 -0.02 22.64
C GLY A 218 -8.54 0.25 21.37
N ALA A 219 -9.23 1.39 21.41
CA ALA A 219 -10.06 1.85 20.31
C ALA A 219 -9.19 2.38 19.15
N LEU A 220 -9.62 2.07 17.94
CA LEU A 220 -9.09 2.64 16.70
C LEU A 220 -10.26 3.00 15.80
N ALA A 221 -10.19 4.15 15.17
CA ALA A 221 -11.11 4.55 14.12
C ALA A 221 -10.32 5.09 12.92
N ILE A 222 -10.70 4.67 11.72
CA ILE A 222 -10.05 5.04 10.44
C ILE A 222 -11.13 5.47 9.46
N ARG A 223 -10.86 6.53 8.68
CA ARG A 223 -11.76 7.02 7.64
C ARG A 223 -10.98 7.57 6.45
N ASN A 224 -11.68 7.91 5.37
CA ASN A 224 -11.11 8.52 4.17
C ASN A 224 -9.95 7.70 3.59
N ILE A 225 -10.04 6.35 3.67
CA ILE A 225 -9.02 5.45 3.14
C ILE A 225 -9.07 5.50 1.62
N ARG A 226 -8.02 6.01 0.99
CA ARG A 226 -7.91 6.07 -0.46
C ARG A 226 -6.51 5.73 -0.93
N ILE A 227 -6.43 5.11 -2.08
CA ILE A 227 -5.17 4.68 -2.70
C ILE A 227 -5.13 5.09 -4.16
N ARG A 228 -3.93 5.32 -4.68
CA ARG A 228 -3.65 5.39 -6.11
C ARG A 228 -2.35 4.67 -6.44
N GLU A 229 -2.28 4.09 -7.62
CA GLU A 229 -1.06 3.49 -8.13
C GLU A 229 -0.10 4.57 -8.67
N LEU A 230 1.18 4.31 -8.49
CA LEU A 230 2.28 5.15 -8.98
C LEU A 230 3.00 4.43 -10.11
N PRO A 231 3.52 5.17 -11.11
CA PRO A 231 4.28 4.62 -12.23
C PRO A 231 5.64 4.09 -11.83
#